data_d9a67732645f09e80b945eb3ab3c3641
#
_entry.id   d9a67732645f09e80b945eb3ab3c3641
#
_cell.length_a   1.000
_cell.length_b   1.000
_cell.length_c   1.000
_cell.angle_alpha   90.00
_cell.angle_beta   90.00
_cell.angle_gamma   90.00
#
_symmetry.space_group_name_H-M   'P 1'
#
loop_
_entity.id
_entity.type
_entity.pdbx_description
1 polymer ?
#
loop_
_entity_poly.entity_id
_entity_poly.type
_entity_poly.pdbx_seq_one_letter_code
_entity_poly.pdbx_strand_id
1 'polypeptide(L)'
;MVILGLSSPGRNIDVYLRLLIDELAQLWSSGALTYDILGKQNFVMRMALMWTINDFPAYEMLSGWSTHGKLAYPYCIENNKAFTLTNGGKASFFYYHCRFFPRNHGTERTEKDFFIGRVEKDVASSRLSGEELHDVVSEYGDIVFGLQSGKQKFPGFGLTHNWVKRSIFWEFPYWKTNLLCHNLDVIHIEKNMFENIFNTVMDVKGKTKDNIKARMNGYTVFFYHCKNMELVFNGSRVAKPKSSFALEKNTQLLVC
;
A
#
# COMPACT_ATOMS: atom_id res chain seq x y z
N MET A 1 -21.71 -9.49 -0.96
CA MET A 1 -21.50 -10.16 -2.28
C MET A 1 -20.35 -11.14 -2.14
N VAL A 2 -20.53 -12.37 -2.57
CA VAL A 2 -19.47 -13.40 -2.59
C VAL A 2 -19.18 -13.71 -4.06
N ILE A 3 -17.91 -13.56 -4.45
CA ILE A 3 -17.46 -13.92 -5.80
C ILE A 3 -16.94 -15.34 -5.75
N LEU A 4 -17.67 -16.26 -6.41
CA LEU A 4 -17.28 -17.65 -6.51
C LEU A 4 -16.28 -17.83 -7.65
N GLY A 5 -15.12 -18.41 -7.36
CA GLY A 5 -14.11 -18.70 -8.38
C GLY A 5 -12.83 -19.28 -7.77
N LEU A 6 -12.03 -19.98 -8.60
CA LEU A 6 -10.75 -20.57 -8.20
C LEU A 6 -9.59 -19.56 -8.12
N SER A 7 -9.78 -18.36 -8.65
CA SER A 7 -8.76 -17.34 -8.70
C SER A 7 -9.36 -15.95 -8.45
N SER A 8 -8.49 -15.02 -7.99
CA SER A 8 -8.87 -13.62 -7.82
C SER A 8 -9.35 -13.01 -9.15
N PRO A 9 -10.45 -12.22 -9.16
CA PRO A 9 -10.95 -11.56 -10.37
C PRO A 9 -9.96 -10.51 -10.92
N GLY A 10 -8.99 -10.07 -10.13
CA GLY A 10 -8.00 -9.10 -10.54
C GLY A 10 -8.65 -7.81 -11.05
N ARG A 11 -8.20 -7.33 -12.21
CA ARG A 11 -8.72 -6.09 -12.85
C ARG A 11 -10.18 -6.20 -13.31
N ASN A 12 -10.69 -7.41 -13.47
CA ASN A 12 -12.07 -7.66 -13.91
C ASN A 12 -13.08 -7.58 -12.75
N ILE A 13 -12.68 -7.18 -11.56
CA ILE A 13 -13.54 -7.02 -10.39
C ILE A 13 -14.77 -6.14 -10.70
N ASP A 14 -14.62 -5.15 -11.58
CA ASP A 14 -15.68 -4.20 -11.94
C ASP A 14 -16.90 -4.88 -12.59
N VAL A 15 -16.67 -5.98 -13.31
CA VAL A 15 -17.77 -6.79 -13.88
C VAL A 15 -18.67 -7.34 -12.77
N TYR A 16 -18.05 -7.81 -11.68
CA TYR A 16 -18.77 -8.33 -10.52
C TYR A 16 -19.42 -7.23 -9.68
N LEU A 17 -18.80 -6.05 -9.66
CA LEU A 17 -19.30 -4.91 -8.88
C LEU A 17 -20.45 -4.20 -9.58
N ARG A 18 -20.67 -4.41 -10.87
CA ARG A 18 -21.69 -3.70 -11.67
C ARG A 18 -23.05 -3.67 -10.97
N LEU A 19 -23.56 -4.84 -10.58
CA LEU A 19 -24.85 -4.92 -9.87
C LEU A 19 -24.88 -4.07 -8.60
N LEU A 20 -23.81 -4.12 -7.81
CA LEU A 20 -23.70 -3.33 -6.57
C LEU A 20 -23.69 -1.83 -6.88
N ILE A 21 -22.96 -1.41 -7.91
CA ILE A 21 -22.89 -0.01 -8.33
C ILE A 21 -24.27 0.48 -8.78
N ASP A 22 -24.97 -0.30 -9.58
CA ASP A 22 -26.31 0.06 -10.09
C ASP A 22 -27.32 0.18 -8.93
N GLU A 23 -27.32 -0.75 -7.98
CA GLU A 23 -28.17 -0.70 -6.79
C GLU A 23 -27.84 0.52 -5.89
N LEU A 24 -26.56 0.79 -5.66
CA LEU A 24 -26.16 1.95 -4.87
C LEU A 24 -26.49 3.27 -5.55
N ALA A 25 -26.36 3.34 -6.88
CA ALA A 25 -26.77 4.51 -7.65
C ALA A 25 -28.28 4.77 -7.55
N GLN A 26 -29.09 3.71 -7.57
CA GLN A 26 -30.54 3.80 -7.35
C GLN A 26 -30.86 4.27 -5.93
N LEU A 27 -30.19 3.69 -4.92
CA LEU A 27 -30.36 4.09 -3.51
C LEU A 27 -29.95 5.54 -3.25
N TRP A 28 -28.92 6.03 -3.95
CA TRP A 28 -28.53 7.44 -3.89
C TRP A 28 -29.58 8.35 -4.54
N SER A 29 -30.05 8.03 -5.74
CA SER A 29 -30.95 8.91 -6.53
C SER A 29 -32.39 8.86 -6.02
N SER A 30 -32.96 7.68 -5.93
CA SER A 30 -34.38 7.45 -5.61
C SER A 30 -34.60 7.05 -4.15
N GLY A 31 -33.63 6.37 -3.55
CA GLY A 31 -33.74 5.80 -2.23
C GLY A 31 -34.66 4.58 -2.16
N ALA A 32 -34.88 4.09 -0.94
CA ALA A 32 -35.80 3.00 -0.64
C ALA A 32 -36.87 3.48 0.34
N LEU A 33 -38.13 3.20 0.04
CA LEU A 33 -39.25 3.49 0.96
C LEU A 33 -39.09 2.58 2.18
N THR A 34 -38.92 3.19 3.33
CA THR A 34 -38.64 2.50 4.59
C THR A 34 -39.67 2.94 5.65
N TYR A 35 -40.08 2.03 6.50
CA TYR A 35 -41.01 2.31 7.60
C TYR A 35 -40.26 2.52 8.91
N ASP A 36 -40.45 3.69 9.50
CA ASP A 36 -39.99 3.99 10.86
C ASP A 36 -41.01 3.50 11.90
N ILE A 37 -40.62 2.48 12.65
CA ILE A 37 -41.46 1.87 13.67
C ILE A 37 -41.75 2.85 14.82
N LEU A 38 -40.81 3.69 15.20
CA LEU A 38 -40.96 4.63 16.30
C LEU A 38 -41.82 5.82 15.90
N GLY A 39 -41.54 6.40 14.75
CA GLY A 39 -42.32 7.51 14.20
C GLY A 39 -43.63 7.10 13.55
N LYS A 40 -43.86 5.79 13.35
CA LYS A 40 -45.02 5.21 12.67
C LYS A 40 -45.31 5.85 11.30
N GLN A 41 -44.25 6.15 10.56
CA GLN A 41 -44.35 6.81 9.27
C GLN A 41 -43.37 6.21 8.25
N ASN A 42 -43.74 6.37 7.00
CA ASN A 42 -42.84 6.01 5.89
C ASN A 42 -41.91 7.19 5.59
N PHE A 43 -40.63 6.87 5.28
CA PHE A 43 -39.66 7.82 4.77
C PHE A 43 -38.84 7.20 3.66
N VAL A 44 -38.21 8.03 2.84
CA VAL A 44 -37.30 7.58 1.79
C VAL A 44 -35.88 7.57 2.33
N MET A 45 -35.33 6.37 2.54
CA MET A 45 -33.96 6.19 2.96
C MET A 45 -33.04 6.24 1.75
N ARG A 46 -32.08 7.17 1.74
CA ARG A 46 -31.01 7.25 0.74
C ARG A 46 -29.70 6.77 1.33
N MET A 47 -28.86 6.19 0.50
CA MET A 47 -27.57 5.61 0.90
C MET A 47 -26.47 6.09 -0.02
N ALA A 48 -25.29 6.31 0.56
CA ALA A 48 -24.06 6.61 -0.17
C ALA A 48 -22.93 5.74 0.34
N LEU A 49 -22.11 5.24 -0.57
CA LEU A 49 -20.83 4.63 -0.22
C LEU A 49 -19.81 5.74 0.03
N MET A 50 -19.33 5.85 1.26
CA MET A 50 -18.40 6.93 1.62
C MET A 50 -16.96 6.62 1.22
N TRP A 51 -16.49 5.39 1.46
CA TRP A 51 -15.14 4.93 1.14
C TRP A 51 -15.08 3.40 1.14
N THR A 52 -14.00 2.87 0.61
CA THR A 52 -13.66 1.44 0.75
C THR A 52 -12.43 1.28 1.64
N ILE A 53 -12.32 0.13 2.34
CA ILE A 53 -11.17 -0.24 3.15
C ILE A 53 -10.59 -1.53 2.56
N ASN A 54 -9.32 -1.52 2.22
CA ASN A 54 -8.72 -2.55 1.38
C ASN A 54 -7.31 -2.91 1.85
N ASP A 55 -6.94 -4.16 1.72
CA ASP A 55 -5.53 -4.54 1.66
C ASP A 55 -4.87 -4.07 0.35
N PHE A 56 -3.56 -4.19 0.20
CA PHE A 56 -2.88 -3.71 -1.01
C PHE A 56 -3.37 -4.35 -2.31
N PRO A 57 -3.60 -5.69 -2.40
CA PRO A 57 -4.17 -6.30 -3.59
C PRO A 57 -5.58 -5.81 -3.92
N ALA A 58 -6.47 -5.73 -2.94
CA ALA A 58 -7.82 -5.23 -3.15
C ALA A 58 -7.82 -3.73 -3.50
N TYR A 59 -6.92 -2.94 -2.91
CA TYR A 59 -6.74 -1.54 -3.27
C TYR A 59 -6.45 -1.38 -4.76
N GLU A 60 -5.50 -2.16 -5.31
CA GLU A 60 -5.20 -2.14 -6.74
C GLU A 60 -6.42 -2.48 -7.59
N MET A 61 -7.14 -3.54 -7.20
CA MET A 61 -8.32 -4.00 -7.95
C MET A 61 -9.44 -2.97 -7.97
N LEU A 62 -9.69 -2.27 -6.86
CA LEU A 62 -10.83 -1.34 -6.72
C LEU A 62 -10.49 0.07 -7.16
N SER A 63 -9.33 0.60 -6.78
CA SER A 63 -8.93 1.96 -7.13
C SER A 63 -8.43 2.10 -8.57
N GLY A 64 -7.87 1.02 -9.12
CA GLY A 64 -7.17 1.04 -10.39
C GLY A 64 -5.72 1.52 -10.31
N TRP A 65 -5.19 1.79 -9.12
CA TRP A 65 -3.79 2.14 -8.91
C TRP A 65 -2.96 0.90 -8.57
N SER A 66 -1.96 0.59 -9.39
CA SER A 66 -1.09 -0.55 -9.12
C SER A 66 -0.25 -0.34 -7.87
N THR A 67 -0.30 -1.32 -6.96
CA THR A 67 0.48 -1.32 -5.72
C THR A 67 1.86 -1.95 -5.88
N HIS A 68 2.36 -2.03 -7.11
CA HIS A 68 3.66 -2.58 -7.45
C HIS A 68 4.64 -1.52 -7.97
N GLY A 69 5.95 -1.79 -7.79
CA GLY A 69 7.01 -0.93 -8.33
C GLY A 69 7.32 0.29 -7.46
N LYS A 70 8.00 1.27 -8.06
CA LYS A 70 8.47 2.48 -7.36
C LYS A 70 7.37 3.48 -7.05
N LEU A 71 6.27 3.44 -7.79
CA LEU A 71 5.10 4.29 -7.59
C LEU A 71 3.97 3.59 -6.83
N ALA A 72 4.29 2.50 -6.12
CA ALA A 72 3.29 1.66 -5.47
C ALA A 72 2.49 2.36 -4.36
N TYR A 73 3.04 3.39 -3.72
CA TYR A 73 2.39 4.05 -2.59
C TYR A 73 1.33 5.06 -3.06
N PRO A 74 0.03 4.76 -2.85
CA PRO A 74 -1.05 5.47 -3.52
C PRO A 74 -1.27 6.92 -3.04
N TYR A 75 -0.79 7.27 -1.85
CA TYR A 75 -0.98 8.62 -1.30
C TYR A 75 0.00 9.65 -1.86
N CYS A 76 1.14 9.20 -2.37
CA CYS A 76 2.15 10.11 -2.92
C CYS A 76 2.03 10.29 -4.42
N ILE A 77 1.29 9.42 -5.10
CA ILE A 77 1.10 9.37 -6.55
C ILE A 77 2.42 9.57 -7.31
N GLU A 78 2.58 10.64 -8.08
CA GLU A 78 3.81 10.96 -8.80
C GLU A 78 4.97 11.40 -7.90
N ASN A 79 4.67 11.93 -6.71
CA ASN A 79 5.67 12.34 -5.72
C ASN A 79 6.23 11.18 -4.90
N ASN A 80 6.02 9.96 -5.35
CA ASN A 80 6.58 8.78 -4.72
C ASN A 80 8.11 8.80 -4.82
N LYS A 81 8.77 8.67 -3.67
CA LYS A 81 10.22 8.49 -3.61
C LYS A 81 10.53 7.06 -3.20
N ALA A 82 11.15 6.34 -4.10
CA ALA A 82 11.56 4.96 -3.87
C ALA A 82 12.95 4.74 -4.45
N PHE A 83 13.69 3.83 -3.85
CA PHE A 83 14.95 3.34 -4.39
C PHE A 83 14.89 1.81 -4.55
N THR A 84 15.74 1.29 -5.41
CA THR A 84 15.84 -0.16 -5.60
C THR A 84 16.97 -0.71 -4.74
N LEU A 85 16.66 -1.73 -3.95
CA LEU A 85 17.66 -2.44 -3.17
C LEU A 85 18.61 -3.20 -4.11
N THR A 86 19.91 -2.88 -4.06
CA THR A 86 20.90 -3.35 -4.99
C THR A 86 20.97 -4.89 -5.10
N ASN A 87 20.96 -5.56 -3.95
CA ASN A 87 21.09 -7.02 -3.91
C ASN A 87 19.73 -7.74 -3.97
N GLY A 88 18.66 -7.08 -3.51
CA GLY A 88 17.30 -7.64 -3.45
C GLY A 88 16.46 -7.37 -4.68
N GLY A 89 16.80 -6.35 -5.46
CA GLY A 89 16.04 -5.93 -6.65
C GLY A 89 14.63 -5.41 -6.36
N LYS A 90 14.29 -5.15 -5.09
CA LYS A 90 12.97 -4.67 -4.68
C LYS A 90 12.97 -3.17 -4.46
N ALA A 91 11.86 -2.51 -4.78
CA ALA A 91 11.63 -1.12 -4.41
C ALA A 91 11.47 -0.99 -2.89
N SER A 92 12.07 0.04 -2.31
CA SER A 92 11.96 0.39 -0.90
C SER A 92 11.62 1.88 -0.78
N PHE A 93 10.73 2.18 0.17
CA PHE A 93 10.23 3.54 0.43
C PHE A 93 10.67 4.06 1.80
N PHE A 94 11.21 3.19 2.64
CA PHE A 94 11.39 3.40 4.07
C PHE A 94 12.06 4.74 4.39
N TYR A 95 13.17 5.05 3.74
CA TYR A 95 13.94 6.26 4.06
C TYR A 95 13.25 7.57 3.65
N TYR A 96 12.46 7.53 2.59
CA TYR A 96 11.81 8.74 2.10
C TYR A 96 10.50 9.04 2.83
N HIS A 97 9.98 8.09 3.60
CA HIS A 97 8.79 8.31 4.41
C HIS A 97 9.05 9.21 5.63
N CYS A 98 10.31 9.41 6.03
CA CYS A 98 10.66 10.37 7.08
C CYS A 98 10.24 11.81 6.77
N ARG A 99 10.00 12.17 5.51
CA ARG A 99 9.44 13.48 5.13
C ARG A 99 8.05 13.76 5.72
N PHE A 100 7.33 12.71 6.20
CA PHE A 100 6.06 12.87 6.90
C PHE A 100 6.23 13.27 8.37
N PHE A 101 7.42 13.14 8.93
CA PHE A 101 7.73 13.68 10.25
C PHE A 101 7.87 15.22 10.22
N PRO A 102 7.64 15.90 11.35
CA PRO A 102 7.90 17.34 11.46
C PRO A 102 9.34 17.69 11.04
N ARG A 103 9.52 18.89 10.46
CA ARG A 103 10.83 19.33 9.97
C ARG A 103 11.92 19.40 11.05
N ASN A 104 11.52 19.63 12.29
CA ASN A 104 12.40 19.67 13.47
C ASN A 104 12.60 18.33 14.15
N HIS A 105 12.11 17.24 13.55
CA HIS A 105 12.35 15.90 14.08
C HIS A 105 13.86 15.59 13.98
N GLY A 106 14.50 15.46 15.17
CA GLY A 106 15.96 15.51 15.27
C GLY A 106 16.65 14.36 14.55
N THR A 107 16.34 13.14 14.92
CA THR A 107 17.08 11.95 14.51
C THR A 107 16.72 11.48 13.08
N GLU A 108 15.43 11.38 12.75
CA GLU A 108 15.03 10.73 11.50
C GLU A 108 15.12 11.63 10.27
N ARG A 109 15.28 12.94 10.43
CA ARG A 109 15.35 13.87 9.31
C ARG A 109 16.68 14.58 9.14
N THR A 110 17.40 14.83 10.22
CA THR A 110 18.57 15.72 10.23
C THR A 110 19.89 14.98 10.36
N GLU A 111 19.90 13.79 10.93
CA GLU A 111 21.12 13.00 11.12
C GLU A 111 21.38 12.12 9.90
N LYS A 112 22.47 12.43 9.17
CA LYS A 112 22.87 11.69 7.98
C LYS A 112 23.09 10.20 8.24
N ASP A 113 23.54 9.87 9.44
CA ASP A 113 23.87 8.49 9.80
C ASP A 113 22.64 7.58 9.91
N PHE A 114 21.44 8.17 10.05
CA PHE A 114 20.19 7.44 10.08
C PHE A 114 19.59 7.22 8.67
N PHE A 115 20.01 7.98 7.65
CA PHE A 115 19.42 7.94 6.31
C PHE A 115 20.49 7.91 5.21
N ILE A 116 20.86 6.78 4.71
CA ILE A 116 21.70 6.57 3.50
C ILE A 116 22.73 7.71 3.26
N GLY A 117 23.26 8.31 4.31
CA GLY A 117 24.19 9.44 4.23
C GLY A 117 23.56 10.77 3.76
N ARG A 118 22.23 10.91 3.80
CA ARG A 118 21.51 12.11 3.33
C ARG A 118 20.57 12.66 4.38
N VAL A 119 20.38 13.97 4.38
CA VAL A 119 19.37 14.66 5.15
C VAL A 119 18.11 14.80 4.28
N GLU A 120 16.95 14.42 4.79
CA GLU A 120 15.68 14.59 4.08
C GLU A 120 15.10 15.98 4.39
N LYS A 121 15.15 16.88 3.41
CA LYS A 121 14.66 18.25 3.54
C LYS A 121 13.26 18.44 2.94
N ASP A 122 12.82 17.51 2.11
CA ASP A 122 11.56 17.64 1.39
C ASP A 122 10.37 17.62 2.35
N VAL A 123 9.31 18.28 1.96
CA VAL A 123 8.02 18.28 2.66
C VAL A 123 7.24 17.04 2.26
N ALA A 124 6.36 16.59 3.13
CA ALA A 124 5.38 15.58 2.78
C ALA A 124 4.58 16.04 1.56
N SER A 125 4.26 15.11 0.66
CA SER A 125 3.35 15.42 -0.46
C SER A 125 2.02 15.89 0.09
N SER A 126 1.46 16.92 -0.52
CA SER A 126 0.06 17.26 -0.30
C SER A 126 -0.81 16.09 -0.75
N ARG A 127 -1.90 15.87 -0.05
CA ARG A 127 -2.89 14.90 -0.47
C ARG A 127 -3.75 15.53 -1.55
N LEU A 128 -4.00 14.80 -2.63
CA LEU A 128 -4.97 15.22 -3.63
C LEU A 128 -6.39 15.13 -3.06
N SER A 129 -7.20 16.11 -3.38
CA SER A 129 -8.65 16.04 -3.18
C SER A 129 -9.28 15.03 -4.14
N GLY A 130 -10.50 14.61 -3.87
CA GLY A 130 -11.21 13.71 -4.78
C GLY A 130 -11.44 14.34 -6.15
N GLU A 131 -11.63 15.66 -6.23
CA GLU A 131 -11.78 16.40 -7.49
C GLU A 131 -10.47 16.39 -8.29
N GLU A 132 -9.35 16.76 -7.68
CA GLU A 132 -8.04 16.71 -8.33
C GLU A 132 -7.69 15.29 -8.81
N LEU A 133 -8.01 14.29 -8.00
CA LEU A 133 -7.81 12.89 -8.36
C LEU A 133 -8.70 12.46 -9.53
N HIS A 134 -9.96 12.91 -9.55
CA HIS A 134 -10.89 12.64 -10.65
C HIS A 134 -10.37 13.24 -11.97
N ASP A 135 -9.87 14.47 -11.93
CA ASP A 135 -9.35 15.15 -13.11
C ASP A 135 -8.15 14.39 -13.68
N VAL A 136 -7.20 14.00 -12.83
CA VAL A 136 -6.05 13.18 -13.24
C VAL A 136 -6.49 11.86 -13.86
N VAL A 137 -7.44 11.15 -13.23
CA VAL A 137 -7.90 9.84 -13.74
C VAL A 137 -8.70 9.99 -15.05
N SER A 138 -9.41 11.10 -15.22
CA SER A 138 -10.20 11.37 -16.44
C SER A 138 -9.34 11.54 -17.68
N GLU A 139 -8.08 11.96 -17.54
CA GLU A 139 -7.14 12.07 -18.67
C GLU A 139 -6.79 10.72 -19.29
N TYR A 140 -6.92 9.63 -18.54
CA TYR A 140 -6.60 8.28 -19.03
C TYR A 140 -7.73 7.60 -19.79
N GLY A 141 -8.88 8.26 -19.93
CA GLY A 141 -10.02 7.78 -20.71
C GLY A 141 -10.75 6.57 -20.12
N ASP A 142 -11.77 6.11 -20.83
CA ASP A 142 -12.54 4.94 -20.42
C ASP A 142 -11.87 3.66 -20.93
N ILE A 143 -11.48 2.78 -20.02
CA ILE A 143 -11.02 1.45 -20.40
C ILE A 143 -12.23 0.55 -20.57
N VAL A 144 -12.32 -0.07 -21.74
CA VAL A 144 -13.32 -1.11 -22.00
C VAL A 144 -13.02 -2.32 -21.13
N PHE A 145 -13.94 -2.66 -20.23
CA PHE A 145 -13.87 -3.84 -19.37
C PHE A 145 -14.01 -5.12 -20.20
N GLY A 146 -13.11 -6.09 -20.03
CA GLY A 146 -13.18 -7.37 -20.69
C GLY A 146 -11.83 -8.06 -20.89
N LEU A 147 -11.83 -9.20 -21.57
CA LEU A 147 -10.68 -10.09 -21.78
C LEU A 147 -9.42 -9.43 -22.36
N GLN A 148 -9.56 -8.30 -23.07
CA GLN A 148 -8.44 -7.58 -23.67
C GLN A 148 -7.85 -6.46 -22.78
N SER A 149 -8.54 -6.03 -21.75
CA SER A 149 -8.10 -4.91 -20.88
C SER A 149 -6.87 -5.23 -20.02
N GLY A 150 -6.58 -6.49 -19.82
CA GLY A 150 -5.50 -6.93 -18.92
C GLY A 150 -4.06 -6.64 -19.39
N LYS A 151 -3.86 -6.25 -20.65
CA LYS A 151 -2.51 -6.06 -21.24
C LYS A 151 -2.20 -4.62 -21.62
N GLN A 152 -3.20 -3.75 -21.67
CA GLN A 152 -3.00 -2.36 -22.10
C GLN A 152 -2.51 -1.55 -20.89
N LYS A 153 -1.31 -1.00 -20.99
CA LYS A 153 -0.75 -0.04 -20.05
C LYS A 153 -0.89 1.35 -20.64
N PHE A 154 -1.31 2.29 -19.82
CA PHE A 154 -1.32 3.71 -20.24
C PHE A 154 0.12 4.20 -20.48
N PRO A 155 0.33 5.13 -21.42
CA PRO A 155 1.62 5.76 -21.61
C PRO A 155 2.13 6.38 -20.31
N GLY A 156 3.38 6.13 -19.93
CA GLY A 156 3.96 6.60 -18.67
C GLY A 156 3.76 5.69 -17.46
N PHE A 157 3.07 4.54 -17.62
CA PHE A 157 2.90 3.58 -16.52
C PHE A 157 4.24 3.13 -15.93
N GLY A 158 4.35 3.22 -14.59
CA GLY A 158 5.55 2.88 -13.83
C GLY A 158 6.63 3.95 -13.85
N LEU A 159 6.45 5.05 -14.59
CA LEU A 159 7.36 6.19 -14.67
C LEU A 159 6.76 7.46 -14.07
N THR A 160 5.62 7.89 -14.57
CA THR A 160 4.89 9.08 -14.12
C THR A 160 3.64 8.74 -13.32
N HIS A 161 3.03 7.60 -13.56
CA HIS A 161 1.84 7.15 -12.85
C HIS A 161 1.81 5.62 -12.74
N ASN A 162 0.88 5.10 -11.92
CA ASN A 162 0.65 3.67 -11.72
C ASN A 162 -0.79 3.24 -12.02
N TRP A 163 -1.56 4.07 -12.75
CA TRP A 163 -2.93 3.75 -13.14
C TRP A 163 -2.97 2.59 -14.14
N VAL A 164 -3.79 1.60 -13.85
CA VAL A 164 -4.02 0.41 -14.71
C VAL A 164 -5.43 0.34 -15.26
N LYS A 165 -6.36 1.08 -14.64
CA LYS A 165 -7.75 1.26 -15.07
C LYS A 165 -8.36 2.46 -14.37
N ARG A 166 -9.49 2.94 -14.88
CA ARG A 166 -10.39 3.82 -14.15
C ARG A 166 -11.29 2.97 -13.24
N SER A 167 -11.44 3.34 -11.98
CA SER A 167 -12.32 2.63 -11.05
C SER A 167 -13.79 2.83 -11.42
N ILE A 168 -14.59 1.77 -11.31
CA ILE A 168 -16.04 1.82 -11.53
C ILE A 168 -16.76 2.78 -10.56
N PHE A 169 -16.18 3.02 -9.37
CA PHE A 169 -16.75 3.94 -8.38
C PHE A 169 -16.83 5.40 -8.86
N TRP A 170 -16.04 5.78 -9.88
CA TRP A 170 -16.15 7.11 -10.49
C TRP A 170 -17.49 7.35 -11.22
N GLU A 171 -18.32 6.34 -11.38
CA GLU A 171 -19.67 6.49 -11.89
C GLU A 171 -20.65 7.11 -10.87
N PHE A 172 -20.31 7.08 -9.57
CA PHE A 172 -21.10 7.78 -8.58
C PHE A 172 -20.89 9.30 -8.68
N PRO A 173 -21.97 10.09 -8.79
CA PRO A 173 -21.86 11.53 -9.00
C PRO A 173 -21.20 12.26 -7.81
N TYR A 174 -21.27 11.67 -6.64
CA TYR A 174 -20.71 12.23 -5.40
C TYR A 174 -19.30 11.72 -5.08
N TRP A 175 -18.77 10.69 -5.79
CA TRP A 175 -17.51 10.05 -5.43
C TRP A 175 -16.34 11.02 -5.39
N LYS A 176 -16.28 11.94 -6.35
CA LYS A 176 -15.24 12.99 -6.42
C LYS A 176 -15.27 14.00 -5.28
N THR A 177 -16.40 14.12 -4.58
CA THR A 177 -16.50 15.04 -3.40
C THR A 177 -15.96 14.41 -2.12
N ASN A 178 -15.70 13.10 -2.15
CA ASN A 178 -15.15 12.41 -0.98
C ASN A 178 -13.69 12.79 -0.79
N LEU A 179 -13.34 13.14 0.45
CA LEU A 179 -11.95 13.40 0.82
C LEU A 179 -11.08 12.14 0.72
N LEU A 180 -11.69 10.99 0.93
CA LEU A 180 -11.10 9.66 0.93
C LEU A 180 -11.97 8.71 0.13
N CYS A 181 -11.51 8.28 -1.03
CA CYS A 181 -12.24 7.31 -1.86
C CYS A 181 -11.88 5.86 -1.46
N HIS A 182 -10.60 5.57 -1.38
CA HIS A 182 -10.09 4.25 -1.04
C HIS A 182 -9.07 4.36 0.09
N ASN A 183 -9.24 3.56 1.13
CA ASN A 183 -8.35 3.50 2.28
C ASN A 183 -7.63 2.15 2.33
N LEU A 184 -6.44 2.17 2.92
CA LEU A 184 -5.73 0.95 3.26
C LEU A 184 -6.24 0.41 4.60
N ASP A 185 -6.36 -0.92 4.69
CA ASP A 185 -6.69 -1.62 5.92
C ASP A 185 -5.49 -1.60 6.88
N VAL A 186 -5.59 -0.76 7.90
CA VAL A 186 -4.53 -0.58 8.91
C VAL A 186 -4.32 -1.87 9.69
N ILE A 187 -5.40 -2.59 10.04
CA ILE A 187 -5.31 -3.84 10.81
C ILE A 187 -4.54 -4.90 10.00
N HIS A 188 -4.80 -4.98 8.70
CA HIS A 188 -4.09 -5.90 7.82
C HIS A 188 -2.60 -5.54 7.68
N ILE A 189 -2.29 -4.24 7.61
CA ILE A 189 -0.91 -3.75 7.56
C ILE A 189 -0.18 -4.07 8.85
N GLU A 190 -0.77 -3.80 10.01
CA GLU A 190 -0.20 -4.10 11.32
C GLU A 190 0.03 -5.60 11.52
N LYS A 191 -0.95 -6.43 11.13
CA LYS A 191 -0.79 -7.89 11.14
C LYS A 191 0.39 -8.33 10.29
N ASN A 192 0.50 -7.84 9.06
CA ASN A 192 1.60 -8.19 8.16
C ASN A 192 2.95 -7.74 8.72
N MET A 193 3.01 -6.56 9.33
CA MET A 193 4.20 -6.06 9.99
C MET A 193 4.60 -6.96 11.17
N PHE A 194 3.65 -7.28 12.06
CA PHE A 194 3.87 -8.17 13.17
C PHE A 194 4.37 -9.56 12.72
N GLU A 195 3.68 -10.17 11.75
CA GLU A 195 4.07 -11.47 11.22
C GLU A 195 5.49 -11.45 10.61
N ASN A 196 5.85 -10.39 9.90
CA ASN A 196 7.19 -10.24 9.34
C ASN A 196 8.26 -10.14 10.43
N ILE A 197 8.02 -9.34 11.46
CA ILE A 197 8.93 -9.20 12.61
C ILE A 197 9.02 -10.54 13.35
N PHE A 198 7.90 -11.10 13.76
CA PHE A 198 7.84 -12.35 14.50
C PHE A 198 8.53 -13.51 13.76
N ASN A 199 8.18 -13.72 12.49
CA ASN A 199 8.77 -14.79 11.70
C ASN A 199 10.29 -14.59 11.46
N THR A 200 10.75 -13.34 11.46
CA THR A 200 12.17 -13.02 11.30
C THR A 200 12.93 -13.24 12.60
N VAL A 201 12.39 -12.77 13.73
CA VAL A 201 12.98 -12.97 15.07
C VAL A 201 13.03 -14.45 15.44
N MET A 202 11.97 -15.18 15.15
CA MET A 202 11.88 -16.62 15.44
C MET A 202 12.54 -17.51 14.39
N ASP A 203 13.17 -16.94 13.35
CA ASP A 203 13.76 -17.63 12.19
C ASP A 203 12.85 -18.72 11.60
N VAL A 204 11.57 -18.42 11.43
CA VAL A 204 10.59 -19.39 10.93
C VAL A 204 10.94 -19.76 9.50
N LYS A 205 11.22 -21.05 9.27
CA LYS A 205 11.64 -21.56 7.97
C LYS A 205 10.66 -21.20 6.86
N GLY A 206 11.16 -20.55 5.80
CA GLY A 206 10.37 -20.12 4.64
C GLY A 206 9.53 -18.84 4.84
N LYS A 207 9.47 -18.30 6.07
CA LYS A 207 8.74 -17.06 6.38
C LYS A 207 9.66 -15.94 6.84
N THR A 208 10.83 -16.25 7.37
CA THR A 208 11.81 -15.23 7.78
C THR A 208 12.20 -14.32 6.62
N LYS A 209 12.31 -13.02 6.88
CA LYS A 209 12.84 -12.04 5.92
C LYS A 209 14.36 -11.93 6.01
N ASP A 210 14.97 -12.59 6.99
CA ASP A 210 16.41 -12.63 7.13
C ASP A 210 17.03 -13.61 6.12
N ASN A 211 17.68 -13.05 5.13
CA ASN A 211 18.39 -13.80 4.10
C ASN A 211 19.66 -13.04 3.67
N ILE A 212 20.54 -13.73 2.95
CA ILE A 212 21.83 -13.16 2.51
C ILE A 212 21.65 -11.82 1.79
N LYS A 213 20.67 -11.72 0.87
CA LYS A 213 20.42 -10.48 0.14
C LYS A 213 19.95 -9.35 1.04
N ALA A 214 19.09 -9.65 2.02
CA ALA A 214 18.64 -8.67 3.00
C ALA A 214 19.80 -8.15 3.86
N ARG A 215 20.68 -9.04 4.29
CA ARG A 215 21.89 -8.68 5.05
C ARG A 215 22.88 -7.86 4.24
N MET A 216 23.10 -8.22 2.97
CA MET A 216 23.94 -7.42 2.08
C MET A 216 23.34 -6.03 1.83
N ASN A 217 22.02 -5.91 1.71
CA ASN A 217 21.34 -4.61 1.64
C ASN A 217 21.42 -3.88 2.99
N GLY A 218 21.26 -4.57 4.10
CA GLY A 218 21.44 -4.03 5.43
C GLY A 218 22.83 -3.47 5.64
N TYR A 219 23.86 -4.20 5.20
CA TYR A 219 25.23 -3.72 5.27
C TYR A 219 25.47 -2.44 4.47
N THR A 220 24.89 -2.33 3.27
CA THR A 220 25.05 -1.13 2.43
C THR A 220 24.16 0.03 2.85
N VAL A 221 23.01 -0.24 3.47
CA VAL A 221 21.97 0.76 3.75
C VAL A 221 21.86 1.08 5.23
N PHE A 222 22.12 0.08 6.11
CA PHE A 222 22.01 0.20 7.57
C PHE A 222 23.38 0.17 8.30
N PHE A 223 24.47 0.18 7.55
CA PHE A 223 25.81 0.12 8.15
C PHE A 223 26.04 1.16 9.25
N TYR A 224 25.40 2.32 9.11
CA TYR A 224 25.47 3.38 10.09
C TYR A 224 24.69 3.10 11.38
N HIS A 225 23.71 2.18 11.34
CA HIS A 225 22.85 1.89 12.51
C HIS A 225 23.33 0.71 13.35
N CYS A 226 23.94 -0.27 12.72
CA CYS A 226 24.35 -1.51 13.38
C CYS A 226 25.84 -1.69 13.27
N LYS A 227 26.61 -0.89 14.02
CA LYS A 227 28.10 -0.99 14.10
C LYS A 227 28.62 -2.40 14.44
N ASN A 228 27.75 -3.32 14.85
CA ASN A 228 28.12 -4.67 15.30
C ASN A 228 27.62 -5.79 14.35
N MET A 229 27.04 -5.45 13.20
CA MET A 229 26.67 -6.48 12.20
C MET A 229 27.85 -6.73 11.27
N GLU A 230 28.79 -7.56 11.68
CA GLU A 230 29.84 -8.05 10.81
C GLU A 230 29.27 -9.10 9.84
N LEU A 231 29.50 -8.88 8.54
CA LEU A 231 29.31 -9.93 7.55
C LEU A 231 30.43 -10.94 7.71
N VAL A 232 30.12 -12.10 8.26
CA VAL A 232 31.07 -13.20 8.39
C VAL A 232 31.15 -13.92 7.05
N PHE A 233 32.31 -13.91 6.44
CA PHE A 233 32.59 -14.63 5.20
C PHE A 233 33.18 -16.00 5.52
N ASN A 234 32.59 -17.05 4.92
CA ASN A 234 33.18 -18.37 4.89
C ASN A 234 33.66 -18.65 3.45
N GLY A 235 34.89 -18.36 3.20
CA GLY A 235 35.44 -18.33 1.84
C GLY A 235 34.82 -17.22 1.00
N SER A 236 34.34 -17.54 -0.20
CA SER A 236 33.62 -16.59 -1.10
C SER A 236 32.13 -16.44 -0.78
N ARG A 237 31.60 -17.08 0.26
CA ARG A 237 30.18 -17.03 0.62
C ARG A 237 29.98 -16.30 1.94
N VAL A 238 28.98 -15.44 1.99
CA VAL A 238 28.53 -14.81 3.22
C VAL A 238 27.89 -15.89 4.08
N ALA A 239 28.45 -16.16 5.26
CA ALA A 239 27.86 -17.08 6.20
C ALA A 239 26.51 -16.52 6.70
N LYS A 240 25.46 -17.35 6.72
CA LYS A 240 24.23 -17.01 7.42
C LYS A 240 24.60 -16.99 8.92
N PRO A 241 24.47 -15.84 9.64
CA PRO A 241 24.69 -15.84 11.08
C PRO A 241 23.69 -16.80 11.70
N LYS A 242 24.13 -17.48 12.75
CA LYS A 242 23.19 -18.19 13.63
C LYS A 242 22.18 -17.17 14.10
N SER A 243 20.87 -17.52 14.03
CA SER A 243 19.80 -16.67 14.53
C SER A 243 20.18 -16.15 15.92
N SER A 244 20.26 -14.85 16.06
CA SER A 244 20.73 -14.22 17.29
C SER A 244 19.74 -14.34 18.47
N PHE A 245 18.66 -15.05 18.28
CA PHE A 245 17.64 -15.28 19.29
C PHE A 245 17.44 -16.77 19.53
N ALA A 246 18.47 -17.42 20.09
CA ALA A 246 18.22 -18.62 20.89
C ALA A 246 17.72 -18.11 22.25
N LEU A 247 16.48 -18.44 22.60
CA LEU A 247 15.99 -18.35 23.96
C LEU A 247 16.80 -19.33 24.80
N GLU A 248 17.96 -18.90 25.23
CA GLU A 248 18.60 -19.54 26.38
C GLU A 248 17.74 -19.24 27.59
N LYS A 249 17.49 -20.27 28.40
CA LYS A 249 16.57 -20.30 29.53
C LYS A 249 16.76 -19.21 30.59
N ASN A 250 17.70 -18.29 30.43
CA ASN A 250 18.04 -17.27 31.43
C ASN A 250 18.42 -15.89 30.87
N THR A 251 18.05 -15.56 29.61
CA THR A 251 18.48 -14.29 29.06
C THR A 251 17.29 -13.34 28.91
N GLN A 252 17.42 -12.18 29.57
CA GLN A 252 16.53 -11.04 29.36
C GLN A 252 16.57 -10.61 27.91
N LEU A 253 15.40 -10.39 27.31
CA LEU A 253 15.23 -9.80 25.99
C LEU A 253 15.96 -8.44 25.93
N LEU A 254 17.11 -8.41 25.28
CA LEU A 254 17.70 -7.17 24.79
C LEU A 254 17.17 -6.95 23.36
N VAL A 255 16.19 -6.06 23.25
CA VAL A 255 15.74 -5.52 21.97
C VAL A 255 16.71 -4.39 21.62
N CYS A 256 17.51 -4.58 20.59
CA CYS A 256 18.21 -3.50 19.89
C CYS A 256 17.35 -3.02 18.73
#